data_faf5fa036f998b6a4ce79f650166a142
#
_entry.id   faf5fa036f998b6a4ce79f650166a142
#
_cell.length_a   1.000
_cell.length_b   1.000
_cell.length_c   1.000
_cell.angle_alpha   90.00
_cell.angle_beta   90.00
_cell.angle_gamma   90.00
#
_symmetry.space_group_name_H-M   'P 1'
#
loop_
_entity.id
_entity.type
_entity.pdbx_description
1 polymer ?
#
loop_
_entity_poly.entity_id
_entity_poly.type
_entity_poly.pdbx_seq_one_letter_code
_entity_poly.pdbx_strand_id
1 'polypeptide(L)'
;IYQCDWSSDVCSSDLAVIVPVFHDGTVALVRQWRQPAGKHLLEVPAGSLEIDEEPLPGAIRELEEEIGVTADTTEHLASFYVSPGFLSEKMHVYLATGLKETAQHLDDDERVEIVRLPLAQAVDMCRRGEIEDAKTIVGLMLALEKLPQHQ
;
A
#
# COMPACT_ATOMS: atom_id res chain seq x y z
N ILE A 1 10.91 10.44 13.56
CA ILE A 1 10.78 11.71 12.80
C ILE A 1 12.06 11.84 11.98
N TYR A 2 12.03 11.46 10.71
CA TYR A 2 13.13 11.74 9.81
C TYR A 2 13.11 13.24 9.47
N GLN A 3 14.10 13.96 9.95
CA GLN A 3 14.34 15.35 9.63
C GLN A 3 15.08 15.37 8.29
N CYS A 4 14.36 15.67 7.20
CA CYS A 4 15.00 15.90 5.91
C CYS A 4 15.89 17.14 6.02
N ASP A 5 17.18 16.96 5.92
CA ASP A 5 18.12 18.08 5.78
C ASP A 5 18.07 18.56 4.33
N TRP A 6 17.67 19.81 4.14
CA TRP A 6 17.47 20.46 2.83
C TRP A 6 18.76 20.67 2.03
N SER A 7 19.91 20.21 2.52
CA SER A 7 21.18 20.62 1.95
C SER A 7 21.85 19.65 0.98
N SER A 8 21.43 18.39 0.82
CA SER A 8 22.05 17.49 -0.18
C SER A 8 21.36 16.21 -0.58
N ASP A 9 20.39 15.68 0.16
CA ASP A 9 19.71 14.46 -0.26
C ASP A 9 18.20 14.56 0.00
N VAL A 10 17.48 14.80 -1.09
CA VAL A 10 16.05 14.53 -1.12
C VAL A 10 15.85 13.11 -0.65
N CYS A 11 15.04 12.93 0.40
CA CYS A 11 14.75 11.63 0.99
C CYS A 11 14.21 10.70 -0.11
N SER A 12 15.09 9.92 -0.71
CA SER A 12 14.80 9.01 -1.82
C SER A 12 14.82 7.57 -1.34
N SER A 13 13.99 7.28 -0.34
CA SER A 13 13.68 5.87 -0.06
C SER A 13 12.56 5.46 -0.99
N ASP A 14 12.81 4.45 -1.82
CA ASP A 14 11.76 3.79 -2.58
C ASP A 14 10.72 3.22 -1.62
N LEU A 15 9.46 3.15 -2.06
CA LEU A 15 8.37 2.55 -1.30
C LEU A 15 7.96 1.19 -1.88
N ALA A 16 7.78 0.23 -0.98
CA ALA A 16 7.07 -1.00 -1.28
C ALA A 16 5.58 -0.81 -0.97
N VAL A 17 4.73 -1.14 -1.93
CA VAL A 17 3.27 -0.99 -1.86
C VAL A 17 2.63 -2.33 -2.15
N ILE A 18 1.65 -2.74 -1.35
CA ILE A 18 0.99 -4.03 -1.55
C ILE A 18 -0.53 -3.90 -1.51
N VAL A 19 -1.21 -4.53 -2.47
CA VAL A 19 -2.68 -4.58 -2.57
C VAL A 19 -3.15 -5.95 -2.10
N PRO A 20 -3.62 -6.09 -0.85
CA PRO A 20 -4.03 -7.38 -0.31
C PRO A 20 -5.47 -7.69 -0.67
N VAL A 21 -5.69 -8.65 -1.58
CA VAL A 21 -7.01 -9.08 -2.01
C VAL A 21 -7.31 -10.47 -1.47
N PHE A 22 -8.38 -10.57 -0.69
CA PHE A 22 -8.86 -11.79 -0.10
C PHE A 22 -9.64 -12.66 -1.09
N HIS A 23 -9.77 -13.94 -0.76
CA HIS A 23 -10.50 -14.92 -1.57
C HIS A 23 -11.96 -14.52 -1.87
N ASP A 24 -12.61 -13.78 -0.97
CA ASP A 24 -13.97 -13.27 -1.13
C ASP A 24 -14.07 -12.00 -2.01
N GLY A 25 -12.97 -11.58 -2.63
CA GLY A 25 -12.91 -10.39 -3.49
C GLY A 25 -12.85 -9.07 -2.72
N THR A 26 -12.65 -9.10 -1.41
CA THR A 26 -12.43 -7.88 -0.61
C THR A 26 -10.95 -7.50 -0.58
N VAL A 27 -10.69 -6.20 -0.46
CA VAL A 27 -9.35 -5.63 -0.24
C VAL A 27 -9.27 -5.04 1.16
N ALA A 28 -8.13 -5.17 1.82
CA ALA A 28 -7.86 -4.48 3.07
C ALA A 28 -7.11 -3.17 2.80
N LEU A 29 -7.62 -2.10 3.37
CA LEU A 29 -7.02 -0.78 3.39
C LEU A 29 -6.72 -0.38 4.83
N VAL A 30 -5.80 0.54 5.01
CA VAL A 30 -5.48 1.15 6.29
C VAL A 30 -5.96 2.60 6.32
N ARG A 31 -6.55 3.01 7.42
CA ARG A 31 -6.92 4.41 7.64
C ARG A 31 -5.83 5.08 8.45
N GLN A 32 -5.15 6.06 7.86
CA GLN A 32 -4.04 6.77 8.49
C GLN A 32 -4.28 8.28 8.49
N TRP A 33 -3.88 8.95 9.59
CA TRP A 33 -3.78 10.39 9.61
C TRP A 33 -2.55 10.86 8.83
N ARG A 34 -2.76 11.71 7.84
CA ARG A 34 -1.67 12.31 7.07
C ARG A 34 -1.59 13.80 7.36
N GLN A 35 -0.60 14.18 8.16
CA GLN A 35 -0.42 15.57 8.61
C GLN A 35 -0.36 16.59 7.45
N PRO A 36 0.36 16.33 6.33
CA PRO A 36 0.38 17.28 5.21
C PRO A 36 -0.98 17.46 4.53
N ALA A 37 -1.82 16.42 4.53
CA ALA A 37 -3.18 16.49 3.98
C ALA A 37 -4.21 17.04 4.99
N GLY A 38 -3.88 17.05 6.29
CA GLY A 38 -4.75 17.51 7.37
C GLY A 38 -5.98 16.64 7.59
N LYS A 39 -5.92 15.35 7.21
CA LYS A 39 -7.04 14.41 7.31
C LYS A 39 -6.60 12.95 7.34
N HIS A 40 -7.54 12.06 7.68
CA HIS A 40 -7.36 10.64 7.49
C HIS A 40 -7.54 10.27 6.02
N LEU A 41 -6.63 9.44 5.51
CA LEU A 41 -6.74 8.84 4.17
C LEU A 41 -6.94 7.32 4.30
N LEU A 42 -7.64 6.74 3.31
CA LEU A 42 -7.67 5.30 3.10
C LEU A 42 -6.56 4.94 2.12
N GLU A 43 -5.68 4.04 2.54
CA GLU A 43 -4.48 3.69 1.79
C GLU A 43 -4.30 2.17 1.74
N VAL A 44 -3.68 1.67 0.67
CA VAL A 44 -3.12 0.32 0.67
C VAL A 44 -1.88 0.27 1.56
N PRO A 45 -1.56 -0.87 2.19
CA PRO A 45 -0.34 -1.03 2.98
C PRO A 45 0.90 -0.65 2.19
N ALA A 46 1.77 0.14 2.79
CA ALA A 46 2.99 0.59 2.15
C ALA A 46 3.99 1.14 3.16
N GLY A 47 5.26 0.91 2.91
CA GLY A 47 6.33 1.49 3.71
C GLY A 47 7.62 1.69 2.93
N SER A 48 8.52 2.48 3.52
CA SER A 48 9.84 2.74 2.98
C SER A 48 10.70 1.48 2.99
N LEU A 49 11.44 1.26 1.92
CA LEU A 49 12.43 0.20 1.86
C LEU A 49 13.56 0.49 2.85
N GLU A 50 14.01 -0.54 3.56
CA GLU A 50 15.22 -0.47 4.37
C GLU A 50 16.46 -0.43 3.46
N ILE A 51 17.62 -0.13 4.05
CA ILE A 51 18.90 -0.13 3.33
C ILE A 51 19.14 -1.54 2.79
N ASP A 52 19.40 -1.66 1.49
CA ASP A 52 19.63 -2.92 0.76
C ASP A 52 18.41 -3.88 0.75
N GLU A 53 17.22 -3.41 1.11
CA GLU A 53 16.00 -4.20 1.00
C GLU A 53 15.46 -4.19 -0.44
N GLU A 54 15.20 -5.39 -0.97
CA GLU A 54 14.54 -5.53 -2.25
C GLU A 54 13.03 -5.21 -2.14
N PRO A 55 12.39 -4.65 -3.20
CA PRO A 55 11.00 -4.19 -3.12
C PRO A 55 9.96 -5.27 -2.73
N LEU A 56 10.09 -6.50 -3.22
CA LEU A 56 9.14 -7.56 -2.91
C LEU A 56 9.21 -8.02 -1.45
N PRO A 57 10.38 -8.34 -0.88
CA PRO A 57 10.50 -8.57 0.57
C PRO A 57 9.95 -7.42 1.42
N GLY A 58 10.23 -6.17 1.05
CA GLY A 58 9.67 -5.00 1.74
C GLY A 58 8.15 -4.97 1.69
N ALA A 59 7.54 -5.23 0.54
CA ALA A 59 6.08 -5.30 0.41
C ALA A 59 5.45 -6.41 1.26
N ILE A 60 6.10 -7.57 1.36
CA ILE A 60 5.63 -8.69 2.21
C ILE A 60 5.75 -8.32 3.69
N ARG A 61 6.84 -7.67 4.10
CA ARG A 61 7.03 -7.19 5.47
C ARG A 61 5.92 -6.21 5.86
N GLU A 62 5.63 -5.21 5.02
CA GLU A 62 4.55 -4.25 5.26
C GLU A 62 3.16 -4.91 5.34
N LEU A 63 2.91 -5.93 4.52
CA LEU A 63 1.67 -6.70 4.58
C LEU A 63 1.47 -7.38 5.94
N GLU A 64 2.52 -7.97 6.49
CA GLU A 64 2.49 -8.65 7.80
C GLU A 64 2.37 -7.63 8.94
N GLU A 65 3.14 -6.54 8.89
CA GLU A 65 3.17 -5.52 9.93
C GLU A 65 1.86 -4.75 10.01
N GLU A 66 1.31 -4.27 8.89
CA GLU A 66 0.14 -3.40 8.88
C GLU A 66 -1.20 -4.18 8.89
N ILE A 67 -1.27 -5.33 8.21
CA ILE A 67 -2.52 -6.09 8.04
C ILE A 67 -2.54 -7.38 8.86
N GLY A 68 -1.38 -7.95 9.21
CA GLY A 68 -1.29 -9.19 9.97
C GLY A 68 -1.65 -10.44 9.13
N VAL A 69 -1.31 -10.43 7.85
CA VAL A 69 -1.52 -11.57 6.95
C VAL A 69 -0.27 -11.89 6.15
N THR A 70 -0.14 -13.14 5.73
CA THR A 70 0.81 -13.58 4.71
C THR A 70 0.09 -13.83 3.40
N ALA A 71 0.82 -13.93 2.29
CA ALA A 71 0.28 -14.20 0.97
C ALA A 71 0.92 -15.44 0.34
N ASP A 72 0.11 -16.29 -0.28
CA ASP A 72 0.62 -17.44 -1.06
C ASP A 72 1.18 -16.99 -2.42
N THR A 73 0.64 -15.91 -2.97
CA THR A 73 1.04 -15.39 -4.29
C THR A 73 1.16 -13.88 -4.24
N THR A 74 2.26 -13.39 -4.81
CA THR A 74 2.51 -11.97 -5.03
C THR A 74 2.85 -11.73 -6.49
N GLU A 75 2.25 -10.70 -7.10
CA GLU A 75 2.48 -10.31 -8.49
C GLU A 75 2.85 -8.84 -8.56
N HIS A 76 3.95 -8.51 -9.27
CA HIS A 76 4.31 -7.13 -9.53
C HIS A 76 3.30 -6.48 -10.49
N LEU A 77 2.70 -5.37 -10.08
CA LEU A 77 1.73 -4.63 -10.88
C LEU A 77 2.38 -3.48 -11.66
N ALA A 78 3.13 -2.63 -10.97
CA ALA A 78 3.79 -1.48 -11.57
C ALA A 78 4.93 -0.95 -10.70
N SER A 79 5.86 -0.24 -11.34
CA SER A 79 6.82 0.62 -10.65
C SER A 79 6.82 1.99 -11.32
N PHE A 80 6.70 3.05 -10.54
CA PHE A 80 6.59 4.41 -11.08
C PHE A 80 7.17 5.45 -10.10
N TYR A 81 7.56 6.59 -10.65
CA TYR A 81 7.97 7.75 -9.88
C TYR A 81 6.75 8.55 -9.42
N VAL A 82 6.76 9.02 -8.19
CA VAL A 82 5.64 9.77 -7.60
C VAL A 82 5.56 11.20 -8.14
N SER A 83 6.69 11.89 -8.15
CA SER A 83 6.78 13.27 -8.62
C SER A 83 8.18 13.57 -9.16
N PRO A 84 8.51 13.03 -10.37
CA PRO A 84 9.89 13.03 -10.88
C PRO A 84 10.45 14.41 -11.24
N GLY A 85 9.62 15.45 -11.17
CA GLY A 85 10.07 16.83 -11.34
C GLY A 85 10.97 17.33 -10.21
N PHE A 86 10.89 16.72 -9.00
CA PHE A 86 11.69 17.14 -7.83
C PHE A 86 11.97 16.02 -6.82
N LEU A 87 11.37 14.85 -6.98
CA LEU A 87 11.60 13.67 -6.13
C LEU A 87 12.13 12.52 -6.97
N SER A 88 13.06 11.76 -6.40
CA SER A 88 13.53 10.50 -6.97
C SER A 88 12.79 9.29 -6.40
N GLU A 89 11.81 9.50 -5.53
CA GLU A 89 11.01 8.43 -4.90
C GLU A 89 10.28 7.59 -5.93
N LYS A 90 10.51 6.30 -5.88
CA LYS A 90 9.87 5.31 -6.74
C LYS A 90 9.01 4.37 -5.91
N MET A 91 7.83 4.07 -6.40
CA MET A 91 6.91 3.12 -5.80
C MET A 91 6.92 1.81 -6.57
N HIS A 92 6.97 0.69 -5.83
CA HIS A 92 6.89 -0.67 -6.36
C HIS A 92 5.62 -1.31 -5.84
N VAL A 93 4.65 -1.52 -6.73
CA VAL A 93 3.30 -1.97 -6.37
C VAL A 93 3.13 -3.45 -6.70
N TYR A 94 2.65 -4.20 -5.72
CA TYR A 94 2.39 -5.63 -5.81
C TYR A 94 0.94 -5.96 -5.48
N LEU A 95 0.39 -6.99 -6.13
CA LEU A 95 -0.85 -7.65 -5.74
C LEU A 95 -0.52 -8.84 -4.86
N ALA A 96 -1.20 -8.97 -3.73
CA ALA A 96 -1.11 -10.14 -2.86
C ALA A 96 -2.44 -10.90 -2.85
N THR A 97 -2.38 -12.20 -3.07
CA THR A 97 -3.53 -13.11 -3.03
C THR A 97 -3.22 -14.39 -2.26
N GLY A 98 -4.26 -15.18 -1.95
CA GLY A 98 -4.09 -16.35 -1.09
C GLY A 98 -3.70 -15.94 0.33
N LEU A 99 -4.37 -14.91 0.84
CA LEU A 99 -4.05 -14.32 2.13
C LEU A 99 -4.44 -15.25 3.29
N LYS A 100 -3.54 -15.37 4.27
CA LYS A 100 -3.72 -16.14 5.50
C LYS A 100 -3.39 -15.28 6.70
N GLU A 101 -4.28 -15.27 7.69
CA GLU A 101 -4.02 -14.58 8.94
C GLU A 101 -2.79 -15.17 9.65
N THR A 102 -1.92 -14.29 10.13
CA THR A 102 -0.81 -14.64 11.00
C THR A 102 -1.18 -14.34 12.44
N ALA A 103 -0.53 -15.02 13.40
CA ALA A 103 -0.60 -14.59 14.79
C ALA A 103 0.06 -13.21 14.90
N GLN A 104 -0.78 -12.17 15.03
CA GLN A 104 -0.33 -10.78 15.07
C GLN A 104 0.64 -10.53 16.21
N HIS A 105 1.79 -9.96 15.89
CA HIS A 105 2.58 -9.13 16.78
C HIS A 105 2.42 -7.67 16.36
N LEU A 106 1.25 -7.10 16.67
CA LEU A 106 1.11 -5.65 16.63
C LEU A 106 1.82 -5.09 17.85
N ASP A 107 2.78 -4.22 17.63
CA ASP A 107 3.28 -3.35 18.69
C ASP A 107 2.11 -2.48 19.16
N ASP A 108 1.93 -2.41 20.50
CA ASP A 108 0.74 -1.81 21.14
C ASP A 108 0.53 -0.30 20.83
N ASP A 109 1.44 0.35 20.13
CA ASP A 109 1.46 1.80 19.90
C ASP A 109 0.96 2.26 18.52
N GLU A 110 0.78 1.38 17.53
CA GLU A 110 0.26 1.73 16.21
C GLU A 110 -1.07 1.01 15.92
N ARG A 111 -2.15 1.54 16.48
CA ARG A 111 -3.50 1.11 16.10
C ARG A 111 -3.85 1.68 14.74
N VAL A 112 -3.44 1.00 13.69
CA VAL A 112 -3.92 1.28 12.34
C VAL A 112 -5.33 0.68 12.21
N GLU A 113 -6.30 1.51 11.83
CA GLU A 113 -7.66 1.02 11.55
C GLU A 113 -7.67 0.31 10.19
N ILE A 114 -7.90 -0.99 10.20
CA ILE A 114 -8.05 -1.78 8.97
C ILE A 114 -9.49 -1.67 8.48
N VAL A 115 -9.67 -1.25 7.24
CA VAL A 115 -10.96 -1.18 6.56
C VAL A 115 -10.99 -2.22 5.45
N ARG A 116 -11.91 -3.17 5.53
CA ARG A 116 -12.07 -4.23 4.54
C ARG A 116 -13.37 -4.01 3.76
N LEU A 117 -13.28 -3.97 2.42
CA LEU A 117 -14.43 -3.73 1.54
C LEU A 117 -14.20 -4.41 0.18
N PRO A 118 -15.28 -4.64 -0.62
CA PRO A 118 -15.12 -5.19 -1.96
C PRO A 118 -14.17 -4.36 -2.82
N LEU A 119 -13.27 -5.01 -3.57
CA LEU A 119 -12.30 -4.33 -4.44
C LEU A 119 -12.99 -3.40 -5.45
N ALA A 120 -14.09 -3.85 -6.07
CA ALA A 120 -14.86 -3.02 -7.00
C ALA A 120 -15.41 -1.74 -6.32
N GLN A 121 -15.88 -1.85 -5.07
CA GLN A 121 -16.33 -0.69 -4.29
C GLN A 121 -15.16 0.27 -4.00
N ALA A 122 -13.98 -0.24 -3.63
CA ALA A 122 -12.80 0.58 -3.42
C ALA A 122 -12.41 1.37 -4.69
N VAL A 123 -12.45 0.71 -5.85
CA VAL A 123 -12.21 1.38 -7.15
C VAL A 123 -13.26 2.45 -7.46
N ASP A 124 -14.53 2.19 -7.15
CA ASP A 124 -15.57 3.21 -7.30
C ASP A 124 -15.39 4.40 -6.34
N MET A 125 -14.90 4.16 -5.14
CA MET A 125 -14.50 5.23 -4.21
C MET A 125 -13.35 6.08 -4.77
N CYS A 126 -12.39 5.47 -5.47
CA CYS A 126 -11.36 6.24 -6.20
C CYS A 126 -11.98 7.14 -7.28
N ARG A 127 -12.92 6.61 -8.08
CA ARG A 127 -13.60 7.38 -9.15
C ARG A 127 -14.43 8.55 -8.61
N ARG A 128 -15.01 8.40 -7.42
CA ARG A 128 -15.78 9.46 -6.75
C ARG A 128 -14.91 10.44 -5.93
N GLY A 129 -13.59 10.23 -5.86
CA GLY A 129 -12.69 11.07 -5.09
C GLY A 129 -12.78 10.87 -3.56
N GLU A 130 -13.28 9.74 -3.11
CA GLU A 130 -13.31 9.37 -1.69
C GLU A 130 -11.98 8.74 -1.24
N ILE A 131 -11.30 8.04 -2.14
CA ILE A 131 -9.90 7.61 -1.98
C ILE A 131 -9.03 8.56 -2.80
N GLU A 132 -8.11 9.26 -2.14
CA GLU A 132 -7.35 10.37 -2.71
C GLU A 132 -5.83 10.10 -2.72
N ASP A 133 -5.38 8.98 -2.18
CA ASP A 133 -3.98 8.60 -2.16
C ASP A 133 -3.56 7.97 -3.49
N ALA A 134 -2.53 8.53 -4.13
CA ALA A 134 -2.11 8.16 -5.48
C ALA A 134 -1.70 6.69 -5.63
N LYS A 135 -0.88 6.16 -4.71
CA LYS A 135 -0.44 4.75 -4.76
C LYS A 135 -1.61 3.78 -4.60
N THR A 136 -2.59 4.15 -3.78
CA THR A 136 -3.81 3.38 -3.56
C THR A 136 -4.68 3.35 -4.80
N ILE A 137 -4.90 4.50 -5.43
CA ILE A 137 -5.66 4.61 -6.68
C ILE A 137 -5.03 3.74 -7.78
N VAL A 138 -3.72 3.88 -8.00
CA VAL A 138 -2.99 3.09 -9.00
C VAL A 138 -3.06 1.58 -8.67
N GLY A 139 -2.77 1.21 -7.43
CA GLY A 139 -2.76 -0.18 -7.00
C GLY A 139 -4.12 -0.85 -7.16
N LEU A 140 -5.21 -0.21 -6.69
CA LEU A 140 -6.57 -0.76 -6.78
C LEU A 140 -7.05 -0.92 -8.22
N MET A 141 -6.79 0.06 -9.09
CA MET A 141 -7.18 -0.01 -10.50
C MET A 141 -6.46 -1.15 -11.23
N LEU A 142 -5.14 -1.27 -11.03
CA LEU A 142 -4.36 -2.34 -11.65
C LEU A 142 -4.74 -3.73 -11.10
N ALA A 143 -4.99 -3.84 -9.78
CA ALA A 143 -5.43 -5.09 -9.17
C ALA A 143 -6.79 -5.54 -9.73
N LEU A 144 -7.74 -4.61 -9.94
CA LEU A 144 -9.04 -4.94 -10.52
C LEU A 144 -8.93 -5.47 -11.96
N GLU A 145 -7.98 -4.95 -12.76
CA GLU A 145 -7.74 -5.43 -14.13
C GLU A 145 -7.13 -6.84 -14.17
N LYS A 146 -6.30 -7.17 -13.17
CA LYS A 146 -5.60 -8.46 -13.09
C LYS A 146 -6.47 -9.62 -12.59
N LEU A 147 -7.43 -9.31 -11.73
CA LEU A 147 -8.29 -10.33 -11.15
C LEU A 147 -9.46 -10.66 -12.09
N PRO A 148 -9.82 -11.96 -12.20
CA PRO A 148 -10.94 -12.36 -13.03
C PRO A 148 -12.22 -11.66 -12.56
N GLN A 149 -12.88 -10.96 -13.49
CA GLN A 149 -14.21 -10.39 -13.25
C GLN A 149 -15.18 -11.58 -13.14
N HIS A 150 -15.61 -11.90 -11.94
CA HIS A 150 -16.73 -12.83 -11.77
C HIS A 150 -17.98 -12.16 -12.34
N GLN A 151 -18.39 -12.62 -13.55
CA GLN A 151 -19.68 -12.30 -14.13
C GLN A 151 -20.81 -12.98 -13.36
#